data_6798278152b00dfe1a743da81ea9e122
#
_entry.id   6798278152b00dfe1a743da81ea9e122
#
_cell.length_a   1.000
_cell.length_b   1.000
_cell.length_c   1.000
_cell.angle_alpha   90.00
_cell.angle_beta   90.00
_cell.angle_gamma   90.00
#
_symmetry.space_group_name_H-M   'P 1'
#
loop_
_entity.id
_entity.type
_entity.pdbx_description
1 polymer ?
#
loop_
_entity_poly.entity_id
_entity_poly.type
_entity_poly.pdbx_seq_one_letter_code
_entity_poly.pdbx_strand_id
1 'polypeptide(L)'
;MLKNEKGQAVAPKTVTMTKKDFEDQGNTRVYWLGGGGAMINDHGTVIMIDPLLEGFDMPLLIDMPIDVKDVPHVDAILVSHVDNDHYSRPTCRDLKDVCKEYHSSYYVASLMKEECGLDGIGHDIGDHLQINDIDVELIPADHAWQNQVAKYNYRIWEDREYCGFYVKTPTKKIWYVGDSKLLNCQLHMDPPDVMFFDFADNPVHIGLENAYKLANTYPNTKLVLIHWGSVDAPEASAFNGNPQDILDNVVNPERVVILAPGEEYVVD
;
A
#
# COMPACT_ATOMS: atom_id res chain seq x y z
N MET A 1 -5.08 11.90 18.66
CA MET A 1 -3.93 11.46 17.82
C MET A 1 -2.67 12.17 18.29
N LEU A 2 -1.54 11.43 18.38
CA LEU A 2 -0.25 12.04 18.72
C LEU A 2 0.25 12.90 17.57
N LYS A 3 0.79 14.06 17.90
CA LYS A 3 1.47 14.95 16.96
C LYS A 3 2.89 15.21 17.46
N ASN A 4 3.84 15.30 16.55
CA ASN A 4 5.20 15.71 16.86
C ASN A 4 5.28 17.25 17.08
N GLU A 5 6.48 17.74 17.43
CA GLU A 5 6.72 19.18 17.65
C GLU A 5 6.51 20.04 16.39
N LYS A 6 6.54 19.41 15.21
CA LYS A 6 6.29 20.06 13.91
C LYS A 6 4.79 20.07 13.53
N GLY A 7 3.93 19.49 14.36
CA GLY A 7 2.48 19.44 14.16
C GLY A 7 1.99 18.31 13.27
N GLN A 8 2.87 17.42 12.78
CA GLN A 8 2.50 16.24 12.01
C GLN A 8 1.83 15.19 12.90
N ALA A 9 0.80 14.52 12.40
CA ALA A 9 0.32 13.28 13.01
C ALA A 9 1.42 12.21 12.89
N VAL A 10 1.61 11.45 13.96
CA VAL A 10 2.64 10.40 14.05
C VAL A 10 1.96 9.06 14.24
N ALA A 11 2.41 8.07 13.48
CA ALA A 11 1.95 6.69 13.62
C ALA A 11 2.18 6.18 15.05
N PRO A 12 1.37 5.23 15.53
CA PRO A 12 1.65 4.53 16.77
C PRO A 12 3.03 3.84 16.71
N LYS A 13 3.59 3.54 17.89
CA LYS A 13 4.89 2.89 17.99
C LYS A 13 4.87 1.54 17.24
N THR A 14 5.85 1.34 16.37
CA THR A 14 6.02 0.12 15.59
C THR A 14 5.97 -1.14 16.44
N VAL A 15 5.25 -2.13 15.99
CA VAL A 15 5.20 -3.49 16.50
C VAL A 15 6.18 -4.34 15.70
N THR A 16 7.12 -4.97 16.40
CA THR A 16 8.10 -5.84 15.72
C THR A 16 7.43 -7.12 15.25
N MET A 17 7.47 -7.35 13.95
CA MET A 17 7.01 -8.60 13.33
C MET A 17 8.03 -9.73 13.54
N THR A 18 7.53 -10.94 13.54
CA THR A 18 8.29 -12.17 13.75
C THR A 18 7.95 -13.18 12.65
N LYS A 19 8.65 -14.31 12.61
CA LYS A 19 8.33 -15.41 11.68
C LYS A 19 6.87 -15.89 11.81
N LYS A 20 6.28 -15.78 13.00
CA LYS A 20 4.90 -16.19 13.24
C LYS A 20 3.90 -15.41 12.39
N ASP A 21 4.18 -14.14 12.10
CA ASP A 21 3.31 -13.28 11.30
C ASP A 21 3.22 -13.71 9.84
N PHE A 22 4.14 -14.59 9.41
CA PHE A 22 4.20 -15.19 8.07
C PHE A 22 3.66 -16.63 8.02
N GLU A 23 3.39 -17.26 9.15
CA GLU A 23 2.86 -18.62 9.23
C GLU A 23 1.34 -18.64 9.04
N ASP A 24 0.79 -19.83 8.75
CA ASP A 24 -0.66 -20.06 8.76
C ASP A 24 -1.20 -19.92 10.19
N GLN A 25 -2.09 -18.95 10.38
CA GLN A 25 -2.73 -18.68 11.65
C GLN A 25 -4.25 -18.97 11.63
N GLY A 26 -4.71 -19.70 10.59
CA GLY A 26 -6.09 -20.15 10.45
C GLY A 26 -7.10 -19.08 10.06
N ASN A 27 -6.65 -17.91 9.59
CA ASN A 27 -7.50 -16.80 9.13
C ASN A 27 -6.74 -15.84 8.21
N THR A 28 -7.47 -14.90 7.60
CA THR A 28 -6.90 -13.80 6.83
C THR A 28 -6.48 -12.68 7.77
N ARG A 29 -5.26 -12.19 7.65
CA ARG A 29 -4.71 -11.06 8.39
C ARG A 29 -4.10 -10.04 7.46
N VAL A 30 -4.21 -8.79 7.85
CA VAL A 30 -3.59 -7.68 7.15
C VAL A 30 -2.71 -6.87 8.10
N TYR A 31 -1.64 -6.30 7.57
CA TYR A 31 -0.64 -5.55 8.32
C TYR A 31 -0.32 -4.27 7.56
N TRP A 32 -0.16 -3.17 8.27
CA TRP A 32 0.48 -2.00 7.72
C TRP A 32 1.99 -2.07 7.99
N LEU A 33 2.81 -1.92 6.94
CA LEU A 33 4.26 -2.01 7.06
C LEU A 33 4.94 -0.63 7.25
N GLY A 34 4.17 0.45 7.22
CA GLY A 34 4.63 1.84 7.17
C GLY A 34 4.58 2.40 5.74
N GLY A 35 4.49 3.73 5.59
CA GLY A 35 4.29 4.36 4.29
C GLY A 35 3.07 3.82 3.55
N GLY A 36 3.22 3.52 2.27
CA GLY A 36 2.25 2.78 1.46
C GLY A 36 2.28 1.28 1.70
N GLY A 37 3.28 0.74 2.41
CA GLY A 37 3.50 -0.70 2.53
C GLY A 37 2.41 -1.46 3.25
N ALA A 38 1.98 -2.59 2.70
CA ALA A 38 1.00 -3.50 3.26
C ALA A 38 1.44 -4.97 3.15
N MET A 39 0.95 -5.82 4.05
CA MET A 39 1.08 -7.27 3.93
C MET A 39 -0.28 -7.92 4.17
N ILE A 40 -0.58 -8.93 3.37
CA ILE A 40 -1.74 -9.82 3.51
C ILE A 40 -1.19 -11.22 3.78
N ASN A 41 -1.64 -11.84 4.85
CA ASN A 41 -1.40 -13.26 5.13
C ASN A 41 -2.74 -13.97 5.16
N ASP A 42 -3.03 -14.76 4.13
CA ASP A 42 -4.21 -15.60 4.06
C ASP A 42 -3.80 -17.06 4.22
N HIS A 43 -4.03 -17.63 5.40
CA HIS A 43 -3.71 -19.03 5.71
C HIS A 43 -2.26 -19.43 5.34
N GLY A 44 -1.28 -18.53 5.57
CA GLY A 44 0.12 -18.77 5.27
C GLY A 44 0.55 -18.40 3.84
N THR A 45 -0.38 -18.02 2.96
CA THR A 45 -0.05 -17.34 1.70
C THR A 45 0.22 -15.87 1.98
N VAL A 46 1.46 -15.43 1.76
CA VAL A 46 1.93 -14.08 2.11
C VAL A 46 2.13 -13.23 0.86
N ILE A 47 1.38 -12.15 0.77
CA ILE A 47 1.52 -11.13 -0.27
C ILE A 47 1.96 -9.83 0.38
N MET A 48 3.04 -9.23 -0.11
CA MET A 48 3.41 -7.86 0.25
C MET A 48 3.07 -6.91 -0.90
N ILE A 49 2.54 -5.74 -0.57
CA ILE A 49 2.23 -4.68 -1.52
C ILE A 49 3.07 -3.47 -1.15
N ASP A 50 3.81 -2.94 -2.10
CA ASP A 50 4.69 -1.77 -1.95
C ASP A 50 5.58 -1.82 -0.68
N PRO A 51 6.27 -2.95 -0.38
CA PRO A 51 7.04 -3.07 0.83
C PRO A 51 8.23 -2.11 0.84
N LEU A 52 8.20 -1.14 1.75
CA LEU A 52 9.29 -0.19 1.99
C LEU A 52 9.97 -0.54 3.31
N LEU A 53 10.78 -1.61 3.33
CA LEU A 53 11.48 -2.04 4.55
C LEU A 53 12.86 -1.40 4.69
N GLU A 54 13.42 -0.91 3.58
CA GLU A 54 14.71 -0.21 3.56
C GLU A 54 14.85 0.68 2.31
N GLY A 55 15.88 1.53 2.28
CA GLY A 55 16.29 2.28 1.09
C GLY A 55 15.48 3.52 0.77
N PHE A 56 14.61 3.99 1.68
CA PHE A 56 13.94 5.28 1.48
C PHE A 56 14.90 6.44 1.76
N ASP A 57 14.82 7.49 0.95
CA ASP A 57 15.74 8.61 0.97
C ASP A 57 15.30 9.79 1.86
N MET A 58 14.12 9.71 2.48
CA MET A 58 13.62 10.70 3.42
C MET A 58 13.70 10.20 4.87
N PRO A 59 13.85 11.11 5.87
CA PRO A 59 13.83 10.74 7.27
C PRO A 59 12.49 10.09 7.68
N LEU A 60 12.55 9.05 8.51
CA LEU A 60 11.38 8.35 9.00
C LEU A 60 11.05 8.72 10.44
N LEU A 61 9.76 8.73 10.76
CA LEU A 61 9.22 8.90 12.13
C LEU A 61 8.99 7.55 12.84
N ILE A 62 9.18 6.45 12.11
CA ILE A 62 8.91 5.08 12.58
C ILE A 62 10.17 4.22 12.47
N ASP A 63 10.22 3.16 13.26
CA ASP A 63 11.13 2.04 13.02
C ASP A 63 10.48 1.08 12.01
N MET A 64 11.27 0.36 11.22
CA MET A 64 10.72 -0.68 10.34
C MET A 64 10.21 -1.86 11.16
N PRO A 65 9.07 -2.48 10.78
CA PRO A 65 8.46 -3.56 11.56
C PRO A 65 9.27 -4.87 11.52
N ILE A 66 10.10 -5.05 10.50
CA ILE A 66 10.97 -6.22 10.32
C ILE A 66 12.20 -5.84 9.49
N ASP A 67 13.37 -6.39 9.85
CA ASP A 67 14.54 -6.32 8.98
C ASP A 67 14.34 -7.23 7.77
N VAL A 68 14.75 -6.80 6.56
CA VAL A 68 14.62 -7.59 5.31
C VAL A 68 15.19 -8.99 5.46
N LYS A 69 16.35 -9.14 6.13
CA LYS A 69 17.03 -10.42 6.35
C LYS A 69 16.25 -11.41 7.25
N ASP A 70 15.27 -10.91 8.03
CA ASP A 70 14.48 -11.70 8.97
C ASP A 70 13.13 -12.12 8.38
N VAL A 71 12.78 -11.64 7.17
CA VAL A 71 11.60 -12.08 6.40
C VAL A 71 11.79 -13.53 5.99
N PRO A 72 10.90 -14.44 6.42
CA PRO A 72 11.14 -15.89 6.20
C PRO A 72 10.72 -16.36 4.81
N HIS A 73 9.65 -15.82 4.25
CA HIS A 73 9.14 -16.09 2.92
C HIS A 73 8.11 -15.04 2.51
N VAL A 74 7.94 -14.87 1.20
CA VAL A 74 6.87 -14.09 0.56
C VAL A 74 6.43 -14.84 -0.69
N ASP A 75 5.13 -15.06 -0.87
CA ASP A 75 4.62 -15.72 -2.09
C ASP A 75 4.64 -14.76 -3.27
N ALA A 76 4.25 -13.49 -3.07
CA ALA A 76 4.39 -12.47 -4.09
C ALA A 76 4.64 -11.08 -3.50
N ILE A 77 5.43 -10.28 -4.22
CA ILE A 77 5.50 -8.84 -4.04
C ILE A 77 4.79 -8.17 -5.20
N LEU A 78 3.83 -7.31 -4.86
CA LEU A 78 3.08 -6.48 -5.80
C LEU A 78 3.58 -5.04 -5.65
N VAL A 79 3.92 -4.38 -6.76
CA VAL A 79 4.33 -2.97 -6.75
C VAL A 79 3.35 -2.15 -7.56
N SER A 80 2.74 -1.14 -6.93
CA SER A 80 1.69 -0.33 -7.54
C SER A 80 2.22 0.64 -8.59
N HIS A 81 3.38 1.26 -8.35
CA HIS A 81 4.01 2.22 -9.26
C HIS A 81 5.50 2.46 -8.93
N VAL A 82 6.14 3.35 -9.68
CA VAL A 82 7.61 3.51 -9.72
C VAL A 82 8.19 4.37 -8.60
N ASP A 83 7.38 5.12 -7.85
CA ASP A 83 7.88 6.04 -6.83
C ASP A 83 8.63 5.28 -5.72
N ASN A 84 9.68 5.89 -5.18
CA ASN A 84 10.64 5.19 -4.31
C ASN A 84 10.11 4.84 -2.91
N ASP A 85 8.97 5.38 -2.52
CA ASP A 85 8.22 5.02 -1.31
C ASP A 85 7.24 3.84 -1.55
N HIS A 86 7.11 3.37 -2.80
CA HIS A 86 6.34 2.19 -3.21
C HIS A 86 7.24 1.11 -3.84
N TYR A 87 8.08 1.50 -4.80
CA TYR A 87 9.08 0.61 -5.38
C TYR A 87 10.43 0.78 -4.68
N SER A 88 10.59 0.19 -3.50
CA SER A 88 11.90 0.09 -2.83
C SER A 88 12.77 -0.95 -3.55
N ARG A 89 13.71 -0.47 -4.35
CA ARG A 89 14.68 -1.31 -5.07
C ARG A 89 15.53 -2.18 -4.13
N PRO A 90 16.06 -1.64 -3.00
CA PRO A 90 16.77 -2.46 -2.03
C PRO A 90 15.89 -3.56 -1.44
N THR A 91 14.70 -3.23 -0.93
CA THR A 91 13.77 -4.22 -0.35
C THR A 91 13.46 -5.34 -1.35
N CYS A 92 13.06 -4.99 -2.58
CA CYS A 92 12.74 -5.99 -3.60
C CYS A 92 13.96 -6.88 -3.94
N ARG A 93 15.15 -6.28 -4.11
CA ARG A 93 16.37 -7.02 -4.43
C ARG A 93 16.79 -7.97 -3.31
N ASP A 94 16.72 -7.50 -2.07
CA ASP A 94 17.26 -8.24 -0.92
C ASP A 94 16.27 -9.30 -0.41
N LEU A 95 14.98 -9.24 -0.83
CA LEU A 95 13.98 -10.30 -0.64
C LEU A 95 14.01 -11.41 -1.73
N LYS A 96 14.85 -11.31 -2.76
CA LYS A 96 14.84 -12.21 -3.92
C LYS A 96 14.96 -13.71 -3.60
N ASP A 97 15.66 -14.07 -2.51
CA ASP A 97 15.90 -15.46 -2.15
C ASP A 97 14.74 -16.07 -1.35
N VAL A 98 13.79 -15.23 -0.88
CA VAL A 98 12.63 -15.62 -0.07
C VAL A 98 11.30 -15.25 -0.71
N CYS A 99 11.30 -14.44 -1.78
CA CYS A 99 10.11 -14.08 -2.55
C CYS A 99 10.02 -14.92 -3.82
N LYS A 100 8.83 -15.52 -4.07
CA LYS A 100 8.64 -16.39 -5.24
C LYS A 100 8.38 -15.63 -6.53
N GLU A 101 7.55 -14.57 -6.47
CA GLU A 101 7.08 -13.84 -7.64
C GLU A 101 7.03 -12.33 -7.39
N TYR A 102 7.28 -11.53 -8.45
CA TYR A 102 7.19 -10.08 -8.45
C TYR A 102 6.24 -9.64 -9.55
N HIS A 103 5.25 -8.82 -9.22
CA HIS A 103 4.23 -8.35 -10.15
C HIS A 103 4.07 -6.83 -10.08
N SER A 104 3.87 -6.21 -11.24
CA SER A 104 3.60 -4.78 -11.36
C SER A 104 3.06 -4.44 -12.77
N SER A 105 2.90 -3.15 -13.07
CA SER A 105 2.77 -2.69 -14.45
C SER A 105 3.99 -3.12 -15.30
N TYR A 106 3.83 -3.22 -16.61
CA TYR A 106 4.96 -3.55 -17.52
C TYR A 106 6.17 -2.65 -17.34
N TYR A 107 5.94 -1.36 -17.07
CA TYR A 107 7.04 -0.42 -16.90
C TYR A 107 7.86 -0.73 -15.63
N VAL A 108 7.22 -0.89 -14.48
CA VAL A 108 7.93 -1.20 -13.23
C VAL A 108 8.57 -2.58 -13.29
N ALA A 109 7.91 -3.57 -13.90
CA ALA A 109 8.49 -4.90 -14.11
C ALA A 109 9.78 -4.84 -14.97
N SER A 110 9.82 -3.96 -15.98
CA SER A 110 11.06 -3.75 -16.76
C SER A 110 12.18 -3.15 -15.91
N LEU A 111 11.85 -2.19 -15.02
CA LEU A 111 12.84 -1.62 -14.09
C LEU A 111 13.34 -2.64 -13.07
N MET A 112 12.47 -3.52 -12.56
CA MET A 112 12.87 -4.63 -11.70
C MET A 112 13.98 -5.47 -12.36
N LYS A 113 13.84 -5.75 -13.66
CA LYS A 113 14.85 -6.48 -14.44
C LYS A 113 16.13 -5.68 -14.61
N GLU A 114 16.02 -4.42 -15.05
CA GLU A 114 17.17 -3.58 -15.37
C GLU A 114 17.97 -3.17 -14.14
N GLU A 115 17.30 -2.81 -13.05
CA GLU A 115 17.92 -2.19 -11.88
C GLU A 115 18.24 -3.19 -10.76
N CYS A 116 17.45 -4.25 -10.64
CA CYS A 116 17.57 -5.23 -9.54
C CYS A 116 17.91 -6.65 -10.02
N GLY A 117 17.82 -6.93 -11.34
CA GLY A 117 18.02 -8.27 -11.88
C GLY A 117 16.92 -9.26 -11.50
N LEU A 118 15.73 -8.74 -11.16
CA LEU A 118 14.56 -9.54 -10.79
C LEU A 118 13.71 -9.88 -12.03
N ASP A 119 13.12 -11.06 -12.05
CA ASP A 119 12.20 -11.46 -13.11
C ASP A 119 10.77 -11.01 -12.76
N GLY A 120 10.54 -9.68 -12.82
CA GLY A 120 9.23 -9.09 -12.60
C GLY A 120 8.26 -9.43 -13.73
N ILE A 121 7.02 -9.74 -13.38
CA ILE A 121 5.92 -10.04 -14.30
C ILE A 121 5.08 -8.78 -14.50
N GLY A 122 5.01 -8.31 -15.76
CA GLY A 122 4.25 -7.10 -16.12
C GLY A 122 2.80 -7.43 -16.45
N HIS A 123 1.89 -6.53 -16.05
CA HIS A 123 0.46 -6.63 -16.27
C HIS A 123 -0.12 -5.32 -16.80
N ASP A 124 -1.25 -5.41 -17.49
CA ASP A 124 -2.10 -4.27 -17.81
C ASP A 124 -3.19 -4.07 -16.72
N ILE A 125 -3.78 -2.88 -16.69
CA ILE A 125 -4.93 -2.60 -15.83
C ILE A 125 -6.10 -3.50 -16.23
N GLY A 126 -6.72 -4.13 -15.23
CA GLY A 126 -7.80 -5.10 -15.41
C GLY A 126 -7.32 -6.55 -15.61
N ASP A 127 -6.01 -6.77 -15.68
CA ASP A 127 -5.48 -8.13 -15.67
C ASP A 127 -5.68 -8.79 -14.30
N HIS A 128 -5.82 -10.12 -14.33
CA HIS A 128 -5.89 -10.96 -13.15
C HIS A 128 -4.66 -11.84 -13.06
N LEU A 129 -4.14 -12.02 -11.85
CA LEU A 129 -3.08 -12.98 -11.55
C LEU A 129 -3.48 -13.87 -10.39
N GLN A 130 -2.93 -15.09 -10.34
CA GLN A 130 -3.19 -16.05 -9.29
C GLN A 130 -1.94 -16.25 -8.43
N ILE A 131 -2.10 -16.09 -7.11
CA ILE A 131 -1.06 -16.38 -6.13
C ILE A 131 -1.62 -17.49 -5.22
N ASN A 132 -1.21 -18.71 -5.44
CA ASN A 132 -1.84 -19.89 -4.86
C ASN A 132 -3.37 -19.90 -5.18
N ASP A 133 -4.25 -19.78 -4.19
CA ASP A 133 -5.71 -19.72 -4.34
C ASP A 133 -6.28 -18.30 -4.25
N ILE A 134 -5.43 -17.30 -4.24
CA ILE A 134 -5.80 -15.87 -4.19
C ILE A 134 -5.81 -15.28 -5.60
N ASP A 135 -6.92 -14.66 -5.99
CA ASP A 135 -7.05 -13.88 -7.22
C ASP A 135 -6.74 -12.40 -6.94
N VAL A 136 -5.88 -11.80 -7.75
CA VAL A 136 -5.53 -10.37 -7.67
C VAL A 136 -5.82 -9.70 -9.00
N GLU A 137 -6.62 -8.64 -8.95
CA GLU A 137 -6.94 -7.78 -10.10
C GLU A 137 -6.20 -6.45 -9.98
N LEU A 138 -5.55 -5.99 -11.06
CA LEU A 138 -4.95 -4.66 -11.13
C LEU A 138 -6.04 -3.61 -11.39
N ILE A 139 -6.23 -2.70 -10.43
CA ILE A 139 -7.23 -1.63 -10.50
C ILE A 139 -6.60 -0.33 -10.98
N PRO A 140 -7.27 0.45 -11.85
CA PRO A 140 -6.70 1.70 -12.34
C PRO A 140 -6.46 2.72 -11.22
N ALA A 141 -5.37 3.48 -11.36
CA ALA A 141 -5.02 4.62 -10.52
C ALA A 141 -4.64 5.85 -11.39
N ASP A 142 -4.92 7.05 -10.90
CA ASP A 142 -4.50 8.33 -11.51
C ASP A 142 -3.45 8.98 -10.59
N HIS A 143 -2.17 8.73 -10.88
CA HIS A 143 -1.06 9.27 -10.09
C HIS A 143 0.14 9.72 -10.94
N ALA A 144 -0.03 9.93 -12.24
CA ALA A 144 1.06 10.34 -13.16
C ALA A 144 1.51 11.81 -12.92
N TRP A 145 1.84 12.15 -11.65
CA TRP A 145 2.23 13.50 -11.22
C TRP A 145 3.55 13.97 -11.87
N GLN A 146 4.40 13.03 -12.25
CA GLN A 146 5.68 13.30 -12.91
C GLN A 146 5.49 14.11 -14.20
N ASN A 147 4.37 13.96 -14.89
CA ASN A 147 4.03 14.76 -16.09
C ASN A 147 3.91 16.26 -15.81
N GLN A 148 3.73 16.66 -14.53
CA GLN A 148 3.60 18.05 -14.10
C GLN A 148 4.92 18.67 -13.64
N VAL A 149 6.02 17.88 -13.60
CA VAL A 149 7.29 18.30 -13.03
C VAL A 149 8.38 18.27 -14.09
N ALA A 150 8.99 19.42 -14.38
CA ALA A 150 9.99 19.58 -15.43
C ALA A 150 11.18 18.60 -15.35
N LYS A 151 11.55 18.17 -14.15
CA LYS A 151 12.62 17.17 -13.92
C LYS A 151 12.32 15.83 -14.59
N TYR A 152 11.05 15.48 -14.73
CA TYR A 152 10.59 14.18 -15.22
C TYR A 152 10.01 14.22 -16.65
N ASN A 153 10.12 15.35 -17.36
CA ASN A 153 9.57 15.53 -18.71
C ASN A 153 10.38 14.83 -19.82
N TYR A 154 11.33 13.96 -19.48
CA TYR A 154 12.10 13.16 -20.43
C TYR A 154 11.28 12.03 -21.08
N ARG A 155 10.10 11.76 -20.57
CA ARG A 155 9.12 10.82 -21.12
C ARG A 155 7.68 11.23 -20.75
N ILE A 156 6.70 10.61 -21.38
CA ILE A 156 5.30 10.65 -20.92
C ILE A 156 5.11 9.51 -19.93
N TRP A 157 4.54 9.82 -18.77
CA TRP A 157 4.12 8.85 -17.76
C TRP A 157 2.67 8.49 -18.01
N GLU A 158 2.39 7.22 -18.27
CA GLU A 158 1.07 6.76 -18.70
C GLU A 158 0.26 6.24 -17.50
N ASP A 159 -1.05 6.47 -17.49
CA ASP A 159 -1.93 6.05 -16.38
C ASP A 159 -1.87 4.54 -16.12
N ARG A 160 -1.64 3.72 -17.15
CA ARG A 160 -1.47 2.26 -17.03
C ARG A 160 -0.21 1.82 -16.27
N GLU A 161 0.67 2.75 -15.90
CA GLU A 161 1.87 2.48 -15.11
C GLU A 161 1.63 2.58 -13.60
N TYR A 162 0.40 2.97 -13.21
CA TYR A 162 -0.05 3.15 -11.84
C TYR A 162 -1.28 2.28 -11.59
N CYS A 163 -1.29 1.54 -10.48
CA CYS A 163 -2.40 0.66 -10.15
C CYS A 163 -2.61 0.55 -8.64
N GLY A 164 -3.83 0.21 -8.26
CA GLY A 164 -4.14 -0.45 -7.00
C GLY A 164 -4.30 -1.96 -7.22
N PHE A 165 -4.62 -2.69 -6.17
CA PHE A 165 -4.83 -4.13 -6.23
C PHE A 165 -6.12 -4.52 -5.51
N TYR A 166 -6.96 -5.30 -6.19
CA TYR A 166 -8.14 -5.90 -5.57
C TYR A 166 -7.88 -7.39 -5.36
N VAL A 167 -7.66 -7.76 -4.11
CA VAL A 167 -7.23 -9.10 -3.70
C VAL A 167 -8.44 -9.89 -3.20
N LYS A 168 -8.72 -11.03 -3.82
CA LYS A 168 -9.80 -11.93 -3.46
C LYS A 168 -9.21 -13.25 -2.96
N THR A 169 -9.22 -13.45 -1.66
CA THR A 169 -8.95 -14.75 -1.05
C THR A 169 -10.21 -15.63 -1.15
N PRO A 170 -10.17 -16.91 -0.83
CA PRO A 170 -11.36 -17.77 -0.82
C PRO A 170 -12.50 -17.25 0.03
N THR A 171 -12.23 -16.40 1.03
CA THR A 171 -13.23 -15.95 2.00
C THR A 171 -13.31 -14.43 2.17
N LYS A 172 -12.31 -13.66 1.73
CA LYS A 172 -12.20 -12.22 1.98
C LYS A 172 -11.84 -11.44 0.73
N LYS A 173 -12.25 -10.17 0.73
CA LYS A 173 -11.94 -9.19 -0.32
C LYS A 173 -11.18 -8.03 0.30
N ILE A 174 -9.98 -7.79 -0.16
CA ILE A 174 -9.10 -6.72 0.33
C ILE A 174 -8.77 -5.82 -0.85
N TRP A 175 -8.99 -4.53 -0.69
CA TRP A 175 -8.65 -3.55 -1.71
C TRP A 175 -7.50 -2.68 -1.23
N TYR A 176 -6.37 -2.78 -1.90
CA TYR A 176 -5.30 -1.80 -1.79
C TYR A 176 -5.54 -0.73 -2.86
N VAL A 177 -5.95 0.47 -2.44
CA VAL A 177 -6.32 1.55 -3.37
C VAL A 177 -5.10 2.06 -4.14
N GLY A 178 -3.93 2.09 -3.47
CA GLY A 178 -2.73 2.73 -3.98
C GLY A 178 -2.82 4.26 -3.95
N ASP A 179 -1.78 4.91 -4.46
CA ASP A 179 -1.77 6.35 -4.64
C ASP A 179 -2.58 6.73 -5.88
N SER A 180 -3.64 7.46 -5.67
CA SER A 180 -4.56 7.81 -6.77
C SER A 180 -5.43 9.00 -6.42
N LYS A 181 -5.71 9.84 -7.40
CA LYS A 181 -6.91 10.66 -7.35
C LYS A 181 -8.14 9.76 -7.44
N LEU A 182 -9.27 10.27 -6.98
CA LEU A 182 -10.52 9.50 -7.04
C LEU A 182 -10.97 9.31 -8.49
N LEU A 183 -11.06 8.06 -8.93
CA LEU A 183 -11.63 7.66 -10.21
C LEU A 183 -13.10 7.24 -10.06
N ASN A 184 -13.90 7.47 -11.09
CA ASN A 184 -15.32 7.10 -11.05
C ASN A 184 -15.54 5.58 -10.89
N CYS A 185 -14.70 4.75 -11.49
CA CYS A 185 -14.78 3.29 -11.33
C CYS A 185 -14.62 2.85 -9.87
N GLN A 186 -13.78 3.55 -9.09
CA GLN A 186 -13.55 3.28 -7.68
C GLN A 186 -14.79 3.47 -6.80
N LEU A 187 -15.80 4.20 -7.28
CA LEU A 187 -17.10 4.37 -6.59
C LEU A 187 -18.10 3.25 -6.92
N HIS A 188 -17.73 2.31 -7.79
CA HIS A 188 -18.60 1.25 -8.29
C HIS A 188 -17.96 -0.14 -8.20
N MET A 189 -16.95 -0.29 -7.35
CA MET A 189 -16.30 -1.57 -7.08
C MET A 189 -17.23 -2.49 -6.28
N ASP A 190 -17.00 -3.77 -6.39
CA ASP A 190 -17.58 -4.73 -5.45
C ASP A 190 -17.08 -4.37 -4.03
N PRO A 191 -17.98 -4.23 -3.01
CA PRO A 191 -17.55 -3.79 -1.69
C PRO A 191 -16.51 -4.75 -1.08
N PRO A 192 -15.32 -4.25 -0.67
CA PRO A 192 -14.33 -5.07 0.02
C PRO A 192 -14.66 -5.20 1.52
N ASP A 193 -14.12 -6.24 2.15
CA ASP A 193 -14.13 -6.38 3.61
C ASP A 193 -13.18 -5.37 4.26
N VAL A 194 -11.99 -5.20 3.64
CA VAL A 194 -10.95 -4.26 4.08
C VAL A 194 -10.45 -3.43 2.91
N MET A 195 -10.21 -2.15 3.15
CA MET A 195 -9.57 -1.23 2.22
C MET A 195 -8.31 -0.65 2.89
N PHE A 196 -7.15 -0.85 2.26
CA PHE A 196 -5.96 -0.05 2.57
C PHE A 196 -6.14 1.31 1.92
N PHE A 197 -6.18 2.34 2.74
CA PHE A 197 -6.79 3.60 2.37
C PHE A 197 -5.82 4.76 2.57
N ASP A 198 -5.29 5.30 1.47
CA ASP A 198 -4.64 6.61 1.44
C ASP A 198 -5.70 7.72 1.55
N PHE A 199 -5.39 8.76 2.30
CA PHE A 199 -6.27 9.91 2.53
C PHE A 199 -5.51 11.23 2.56
N ALA A 200 -4.34 11.26 1.91
CA ALA A 200 -3.50 12.46 1.84
C ALA A 200 -4.24 13.62 1.19
N ASP A 201 -4.23 14.79 1.86
CA ASP A 201 -4.78 16.04 1.31
C ASP A 201 -3.78 16.68 0.36
N ASN A 202 -3.66 16.09 -0.82
CA ASN A 202 -2.67 16.43 -1.82
C ASN A 202 -3.30 16.36 -3.22
N PRO A 203 -2.99 17.29 -4.15
CA PRO A 203 -3.61 17.33 -5.49
C PRO A 203 -3.24 16.17 -6.41
N VAL A 204 -2.20 15.40 -6.08
CA VAL A 204 -1.78 14.20 -6.84
C VAL A 204 -2.19 12.90 -6.16
N HIS A 205 -2.74 12.99 -4.95
CA HIS A 205 -3.42 11.92 -4.21
C HIS A 205 -4.93 12.16 -4.23
N ILE A 206 -5.65 11.45 -3.37
CA ILE A 206 -7.12 11.46 -3.36
C ILE A 206 -7.71 12.80 -2.90
N GLY A 207 -7.04 13.53 -1.97
CA GLY A 207 -7.59 14.72 -1.31
C GLY A 207 -8.72 14.39 -0.33
N LEU A 208 -8.84 15.12 0.77
CA LEU A 208 -9.75 14.77 1.88
C LEU A 208 -11.22 14.65 1.47
N GLU A 209 -11.75 15.58 0.68
CA GLU A 209 -13.15 15.54 0.23
C GLU A 209 -13.48 14.28 -0.56
N ASN A 210 -12.55 13.86 -1.44
CA ASN A 210 -12.71 12.63 -2.21
C ASN A 210 -12.47 11.38 -1.35
N ALA A 211 -11.56 11.46 -0.37
CA ALA A 211 -11.36 10.42 0.62
C ALA A 211 -12.65 10.13 1.39
N TYR A 212 -13.33 11.17 1.89
CA TYR A 212 -14.64 11.03 2.54
C TYR A 212 -15.67 10.41 1.59
N LYS A 213 -15.70 10.84 0.33
CA LYS A 213 -16.62 10.31 -0.68
C LYS A 213 -16.37 8.83 -0.93
N LEU A 214 -15.12 8.42 -1.15
CA LEU A 214 -14.77 7.01 -1.36
C LEU A 214 -15.10 6.17 -0.14
N ALA A 215 -14.67 6.60 1.05
CA ALA A 215 -14.94 5.93 2.29
C ALA A 215 -16.45 5.73 2.53
N ASN A 216 -17.25 6.79 2.33
CA ASN A 216 -18.69 6.74 2.56
C ASN A 216 -19.48 5.96 1.48
N THR A 217 -18.86 5.70 0.32
CA THR A 217 -19.43 4.81 -0.71
C THR A 217 -19.49 3.36 -0.21
N TYR A 218 -18.54 2.95 0.66
CA TYR A 218 -18.44 1.59 1.21
C TYR A 218 -18.60 1.60 2.74
N PRO A 219 -19.81 1.87 3.28
CA PRO A 219 -20.00 2.19 4.70
C PRO A 219 -19.75 1.03 5.67
N ASN A 220 -19.64 -0.19 5.17
CA ASN A 220 -19.38 -1.40 5.97
C ASN A 220 -17.93 -1.91 5.86
N THR A 221 -17.14 -1.37 4.93
CA THR A 221 -15.74 -1.75 4.71
C THR A 221 -14.86 -1.22 5.84
N LYS A 222 -13.97 -2.05 6.37
CA LYS A 222 -12.93 -1.60 7.30
C LYS A 222 -11.89 -0.76 6.56
N LEU A 223 -11.52 0.38 7.12
CA LEU A 223 -10.55 1.31 6.52
C LEU A 223 -9.23 1.21 7.30
N VAL A 224 -8.28 0.48 6.79
CA VAL A 224 -6.90 0.48 7.31
C VAL A 224 -6.18 1.69 6.72
N LEU A 225 -5.90 2.69 7.57
CA LEU A 225 -5.27 3.93 7.14
C LEU A 225 -3.78 3.73 6.88
N ILE A 226 -3.32 4.08 5.68
CA ILE A 226 -1.92 4.00 5.25
C ILE A 226 -1.41 5.35 4.73
N HIS A 227 -0.14 5.44 4.40
CA HIS A 227 0.49 6.61 3.77
C HIS A 227 0.48 7.88 4.64
N TRP A 228 0.54 7.75 5.97
CA TRP A 228 0.53 8.83 6.94
C TRP A 228 1.48 8.56 8.09
N GLY A 229 1.93 9.61 8.77
CA GLY A 229 2.58 9.54 10.08
C GLY A 229 3.89 8.76 10.15
N SER A 230 4.47 8.36 9.03
CA SER A 230 5.69 7.54 8.91
C SER A 230 6.91 8.30 8.40
N VAL A 231 6.72 9.44 7.72
CA VAL A 231 7.81 10.23 7.11
C VAL A 231 7.93 11.58 7.80
N ASP A 232 9.14 11.99 8.18
CA ASP A 232 9.44 13.32 8.75
C ASP A 232 9.56 14.37 7.64
N ALA A 233 8.43 14.79 7.11
CA ALA A 233 8.32 15.78 6.04
C ALA A 233 7.08 16.67 6.24
N PRO A 234 7.09 17.59 7.23
CA PRO A 234 5.92 18.40 7.57
C PRO A 234 5.43 19.30 6.42
N GLU A 235 6.29 19.64 5.47
CA GLU A 235 5.98 20.41 4.26
C GLU A 235 5.40 19.58 3.11
N ALA A 236 5.52 18.26 3.17
CA ALA A 236 5.05 17.36 2.11
C ALA A 236 3.69 16.77 2.48
N SER A 237 2.59 17.41 2.01
CA SER A 237 1.22 17.01 2.37
C SER A 237 0.86 15.58 1.97
N ALA A 238 1.58 14.97 1.03
CA ALA A 238 1.42 13.56 0.65
C ALA A 238 1.60 12.59 1.83
N PHE A 239 2.43 12.92 2.84
CA PHE A 239 2.73 12.06 3.99
C PHE A 239 2.06 12.52 5.30
N ASN A 240 1.25 13.57 5.26
CA ASN A 240 0.78 14.30 6.45
C ASN A 240 -0.73 14.10 6.73
N GLY A 241 -1.34 13.03 6.28
CA GLY A 241 -2.70 12.68 6.62
C GLY A 241 -2.88 12.63 8.15
N ASN A 242 -4.01 13.18 8.64
CA ASN A 242 -4.37 13.09 10.06
C ASN A 242 -5.59 12.17 10.19
N PRO A 243 -5.46 10.97 10.79
CA PRO A 243 -6.59 10.06 10.99
C PRO A 243 -7.82 10.67 11.65
N GLN A 244 -7.66 11.74 12.44
CA GLN A 244 -8.79 12.44 13.06
C GLN A 244 -9.73 13.02 12.00
N ASP A 245 -9.19 13.49 10.87
CA ASP A 245 -10.01 14.06 9.79
C ASP A 245 -10.92 13.00 9.18
N ILE A 246 -10.45 11.75 9.08
CA ILE A 246 -11.27 10.61 8.63
C ILE A 246 -12.32 10.25 9.69
N LEU A 247 -11.93 10.12 10.96
CA LEU A 247 -12.85 9.77 12.05
C LEU A 247 -14.00 10.76 12.17
N ASP A 248 -13.76 12.05 11.94
CA ASP A 248 -14.76 13.12 12.11
C ASP A 248 -15.74 13.23 10.91
N ASN A 249 -15.39 12.65 9.74
CA ASN A 249 -16.12 12.90 8.49
C ASN A 249 -16.65 11.63 7.77
N VAL A 250 -16.33 10.45 8.27
CA VAL A 250 -16.87 9.21 7.68
C VAL A 250 -18.06 8.67 8.47
N VAL A 251 -18.97 8.01 7.76
CA VAL A 251 -20.04 7.25 8.41
C VAL A 251 -19.46 6.01 9.06
N ASN A 252 -20.03 5.57 10.21
CA ASN A 252 -19.55 4.42 10.98
C ASN A 252 -18.06 4.52 11.31
N PRO A 253 -17.58 5.56 12.03
CA PRO A 253 -16.17 5.78 12.27
C PRO A 253 -15.47 4.65 13.04
N GLU A 254 -16.21 3.76 13.72
CA GLU A 254 -15.73 2.55 14.38
C GLU A 254 -15.13 1.51 13.42
N ARG A 255 -15.33 1.68 12.12
CA ARG A 255 -14.69 0.85 11.07
C ARG A 255 -13.31 1.34 10.65
N VAL A 256 -12.89 2.51 11.09
CA VAL A 256 -11.56 3.06 10.83
C VAL A 256 -10.56 2.33 11.71
N VAL A 257 -9.58 1.70 11.07
CA VAL A 257 -8.55 0.89 11.70
C VAL A 257 -7.22 1.65 11.62
N ILE A 258 -6.72 2.07 12.76
CA ILE A 258 -5.46 2.81 12.88
C ILE A 258 -4.44 1.87 13.49
N LEU A 259 -3.63 1.26 12.63
CA LEU A 259 -2.58 0.31 13.04
C LEU A 259 -1.27 1.02 13.34
N ALA A 260 -0.47 0.43 14.21
CA ALA A 260 0.96 0.66 14.22
C ALA A 260 1.61 -0.06 13.03
N PRO A 261 2.76 0.42 12.52
CA PRO A 261 3.54 -0.38 11.57
C PRO A 261 3.86 -1.77 12.17
N GLY A 262 3.58 -2.83 11.43
CA GLY A 262 3.75 -4.22 11.86
C GLY A 262 2.62 -4.79 12.74
N GLU A 263 1.63 -3.99 13.12
CA GLU A 263 0.47 -4.48 13.86
C GLU A 263 -0.48 -5.24 12.94
N GLU A 264 -0.98 -6.39 13.44
CA GLU A 264 -1.95 -7.21 12.71
C GLU A 264 -3.38 -6.71 12.88
N TYR A 265 -4.18 -6.88 11.83
CA TYR A 265 -5.63 -6.82 11.88
C TYR A 265 -6.20 -8.12 11.32
N VAL A 266 -6.98 -8.84 12.12
CA VAL A 266 -7.68 -10.05 11.68
C VAL A 266 -8.93 -9.64 10.92
N VAL A 267 -9.08 -10.13 9.70
CA VAL A 267 -10.23 -9.83 8.85
C VAL A 267 -11.38 -10.78 9.22
N ASP A 268 -12.39 -10.25 9.90
CA ASP A 268 -13.55 -11.00 10.40
C ASP A 268 -14.57 -11.36 9.29
#